data_137d11e7071560737a05aaaf87b91be7
#
_entry.id   137d11e7071560737a05aaaf87b91be7
#
_cell.length_a   1.000
_cell.length_b   1.000
_cell.length_c   1.000
_cell.angle_alpha   90.00
_cell.angle_beta   90.00
_cell.angle_gamma   90.00
#
_symmetry.space_group_name_H-M   'P 1'
#
loop_
_entity.id
_entity.type
_entity.pdbx_description
1 polymer ?
#
loop_
_entity_poly.entity_id
_entity_poly.type
_entity_poly.pdbx_seq_one_letter_code
_entity_poly.pdbx_strand_id
1 'polypeptide(L)'
;MKRICFTIASVGLLAMMLLTACTQRFPGYKKTESGLYYKFYNHNATAQKPNLTDVMKVAMTCYLNDSVYFDFQQTESQVYAQLKESVFPADLNEAYSMMNLGDSASFYIKADSVALLYYDKDPEAVGLKADDYFRYEVKLLEIKPMEEFQAEIDRMNQVMKEHAVKEFADYVEANLQGVTPDPSGVYVIPLEPGTGRCPVKGEKVELDFSATLLNGQFVGSTFDRPDKFSFVLGEGFAIQGWEEIVPKMHLGERVKAIIPFEMAYGEHSVGSIPAYSNLIYDVKLLKITTKEELKAEAEKALAALKAEADKAFNDYLNANAIVDHTPSGLYYTKTLVTDGATPQKVQQVRIKFDATFLDGTPLGSSDDFEANYGDGSLLKGLEEGIGLMHVGEKARFVLPYYLAYGEHPYGNIPGCSNLVFDVELIEIK
;
A
#
# COMPACT_ATOMS: atom_id res chain seq x y z
N MET A 1 37.97 -73.77 -38.58
CA MET A 1 37.38 -74.09 -37.25
C MET A 1 36.95 -72.75 -36.57
N LYS A 2 35.86 -72.51 -36.62
CA LYS A 2 34.64 -71.98 -36.02
C LYS A 2 34.76 -71.75 -34.49
N ARG A 3 34.17 -70.65 -34.09
CA ARG A 3 33.80 -70.18 -32.67
C ARG A 3 34.96 -69.44 -32.00
N ILE A 4 34.81 -68.14 -31.80
CA ILE A 4 34.14 -67.45 -30.67
C ILE A 4 34.23 -65.95 -30.97
N CYS A 5 33.13 -65.29 -31.20
CA CYS A 5 32.97 -63.85 -31.13
C CYS A 5 31.48 -63.52 -30.95
N PHE A 6 30.99 -63.67 -29.71
CA PHE A 6 29.71 -63.08 -29.27
C PHE A 6 29.69 -63.16 -27.78
N THR A 7 30.05 -62.11 -27.12
CA THR A 7 29.60 -61.71 -25.74
C THR A 7 30.38 -60.52 -25.19
N ILE A 8 30.32 -59.33 -25.84
CA ILE A 8 30.72 -58.05 -25.19
C ILE A 8 29.84 -56.91 -25.73
N ALA A 9 28.59 -57.13 -26.03
CA ALA A 9 27.69 -56.04 -26.47
C ALA A 9 26.44 -55.81 -25.58
N SER A 10 26.32 -56.53 -24.46
CA SER A 10 25.11 -56.47 -23.64
C SER A 10 25.31 -55.90 -22.21
N VAL A 11 26.50 -55.44 -21.84
CA VAL A 11 26.76 -54.82 -20.51
C VAL A 11 26.87 -53.30 -20.62
N GLY A 12 27.06 -52.73 -21.81
CA GLY A 12 27.16 -51.29 -22.03
C GLY A 12 25.81 -50.56 -22.09
N LEU A 13 24.67 -51.25 -22.33
CA LEU A 13 23.37 -50.62 -22.48
C LEU A 13 22.55 -50.56 -21.19
N LEU A 14 22.96 -51.29 -20.14
CA LEU A 14 22.28 -51.27 -18.83
C LEU A 14 22.90 -50.26 -17.84
N ALA A 15 24.08 -49.74 -18.15
CA ALA A 15 24.75 -48.73 -17.33
C ALA A 15 24.43 -47.28 -17.72
N MET A 16 23.74 -47.05 -18.86
CA MET A 16 23.33 -45.70 -19.32
C MET A 16 21.89 -45.32 -18.97
N MET A 17 21.13 -46.24 -18.35
CA MET A 17 19.76 -45.95 -17.84
C MET A 17 19.69 -45.60 -16.36
N LEU A 18 20.82 -45.45 -15.65
CA LEU A 18 20.86 -45.21 -14.20
C LEU A 18 21.44 -43.83 -13.80
N LEU A 19 21.62 -42.89 -14.75
CA LEU A 19 22.22 -41.58 -14.44
C LEU A 19 21.33 -40.40 -14.79
N THR A 20 20.01 -40.57 -14.94
CA THR A 20 19.05 -39.46 -14.96
C THR A 20 18.05 -39.60 -13.81
N ALA A 21 18.52 -39.94 -12.62
CA ALA A 21 17.82 -39.49 -11.41
C ALA A 21 18.14 -38.00 -11.27
N CYS A 22 17.55 -37.13 -12.10
CA CYS A 22 17.35 -35.75 -11.77
C CYS A 22 16.68 -35.75 -10.38
N THR A 23 17.39 -35.30 -9.36
CA THR A 23 16.83 -35.08 -8.05
C THR A 23 15.68 -34.11 -8.23
N GLN A 24 14.47 -34.66 -8.25
CA GLN A 24 13.25 -33.88 -8.40
C GLN A 24 13.19 -32.93 -7.22
N ARG A 25 13.16 -31.62 -7.46
CA ARG A 25 13.24 -30.58 -6.41
C ARG A 25 12.18 -30.81 -5.31
N PHE A 26 10.98 -31.26 -5.71
CA PHE A 26 9.89 -31.60 -4.83
C PHE A 26 9.48 -33.06 -5.04
N PRO A 27 9.96 -34.01 -4.20
CA PRO A 27 9.65 -35.43 -4.34
C PRO A 27 8.14 -35.71 -4.30
N GLY A 28 7.66 -36.50 -5.26
CA GLY A 28 6.24 -36.88 -5.39
C GLY A 28 5.34 -35.86 -6.07
N TYR A 29 5.88 -34.73 -6.57
CA TYR A 29 5.17 -33.77 -7.41
C TYR A 29 5.49 -34.02 -8.89
N LYS A 30 4.52 -33.75 -9.75
CA LYS A 30 4.72 -33.64 -11.21
C LYS A 30 5.04 -32.20 -11.55
N LYS A 31 5.58 -31.95 -12.75
CA LYS A 31 5.91 -30.63 -13.24
C LYS A 31 5.27 -30.40 -14.60
N THR A 32 4.62 -29.23 -14.82
CA THR A 32 4.11 -28.80 -16.13
C THR A 32 5.25 -28.28 -17.02
N GLU A 33 4.97 -28.02 -18.28
CA GLU A 33 5.92 -27.37 -19.20
C GLU A 33 6.27 -25.95 -18.79
N SER A 34 5.32 -25.22 -18.21
CA SER A 34 5.51 -23.87 -17.65
C SER A 34 6.40 -23.85 -16.41
N GLY A 35 6.56 -24.99 -15.73
CA GLY A 35 7.36 -25.11 -14.52
C GLY A 35 6.58 -25.29 -13.23
N LEU A 36 5.26 -25.30 -13.26
CA LEU A 36 4.40 -25.51 -12.07
C LEU A 36 4.58 -26.94 -11.53
N TYR A 37 4.94 -27.03 -10.26
CA TYR A 37 4.95 -28.31 -9.55
C TYR A 37 3.59 -28.54 -8.91
N TYR A 38 3.00 -29.75 -9.13
CA TYR A 38 1.67 -30.06 -8.65
C TYR A 38 1.54 -31.50 -8.16
N LYS A 39 0.62 -31.70 -7.23
CA LYS A 39 0.22 -33.03 -6.72
C LYS A 39 -1.26 -33.00 -6.39
N PHE A 40 -2.04 -33.86 -7.07
CA PHE A 40 -3.43 -34.08 -6.69
C PHE A 40 -3.51 -35.10 -5.58
N TYR A 41 -4.27 -34.81 -4.54
CA TYR A 41 -4.64 -35.73 -3.47
C TYR A 41 -5.94 -36.45 -3.83
N ASN A 42 -6.89 -35.70 -4.44
CA ASN A 42 -8.11 -36.19 -5.04
C ASN A 42 -8.30 -35.48 -6.37
N HIS A 43 -8.61 -36.24 -7.43
CA HIS A 43 -8.86 -35.70 -8.76
C HIS A 43 -10.03 -36.42 -9.44
N ASN A 44 -11.12 -35.68 -9.69
CA ASN A 44 -12.28 -36.16 -10.40
C ASN A 44 -12.30 -35.61 -11.84
N ALA A 45 -11.66 -36.34 -12.75
CA ALA A 45 -11.51 -35.91 -14.15
C ALA A 45 -12.84 -35.73 -14.91
N THR A 46 -13.97 -36.21 -14.37
CA THR A 46 -15.31 -36.09 -14.98
C THR A 46 -16.16 -34.97 -14.37
N ALA A 47 -15.70 -34.34 -13.29
CA ALA A 47 -16.42 -33.21 -12.68
C ALA A 47 -16.23 -31.93 -13.50
N GLN A 48 -17.08 -30.93 -13.19
CA GLN A 48 -17.01 -29.62 -13.82
C GLN A 48 -15.62 -29.01 -13.69
N LYS A 49 -15.12 -28.45 -14.79
CA LYS A 49 -13.88 -27.69 -14.84
C LYS A 49 -14.21 -26.20 -14.92
N PRO A 50 -13.48 -25.31 -14.22
CA PRO A 50 -13.73 -23.88 -14.32
C PRO A 50 -13.33 -23.36 -15.72
N ASN A 51 -14.12 -22.44 -16.26
CA ASN A 51 -13.80 -21.66 -17.44
C ASN A 51 -13.13 -20.34 -17.04
N LEU A 52 -12.49 -19.68 -17.99
CA LEU A 52 -12.01 -18.30 -17.78
C LEU A 52 -13.18 -17.44 -17.34
N THR A 53 -12.94 -16.57 -16.38
CA THR A 53 -13.88 -15.67 -15.71
C THR A 53 -14.82 -16.31 -14.69
N ASP A 54 -14.92 -17.65 -14.60
CA ASP A 54 -15.66 -18.28 -13.52
C ASP A 54 -15.09 -17.90 -12.16
N VAL A 55 -15.98 -17.77 -11.17
CA VAL A 55 -15.62 -17.57 -9.76
C VAL A 55 -15.62 -18.91 -9.06
N MET A 56 -14.51 -19.20 -8.44
CA MET A 56 -14.30 -20.43 -7.68
C MET A 56 -14.32 -20.12 -6.18
N LYS A 57 -15.00 -20.97 -5.43
CA LYS A 57 -14.87 -21.00 -3.98
C LYS A 57 -13.85 -22.04 -3.60
N VAL A 58 -12.80 -21.62 -2.91
CA VAL A 58 -11.69 -22.49 -2.54
C VAL A 58 -11.44 -22.46 -1.02
N ALA A 59 -11.09 -23.63 -0.48
CA ALA A 59 -10.41 -23.72 0.80
C ALA A 59 -8.91 -23.81 0.51
N MET A 60 -8.09 -22.99 1.15
CA MET A 60 -6.68 -22.87 0.81
C MET A 60 -5.82 -22.64 2.04
N THR A 61 -4.67 -23.33 2.10
CA THR A 61 -3.58 -23.05 3.04
C THR A 61 -2.32 -22.76 2.24
N CYS A 62 -1.62 -21.68 2.57
CA CYS A 62 -0.35 -21.33 1.99
C CYS A 62 0.77 -21.51 3.00
N TYR A 63 1.86 -22.11 2.56
CA TYR A 63 3.07 -22.33 3.35
C TYR A 63 4.26 -21.66 2.66
N LEU A 64 5.13 -21.03 3.45
CA LEU A 64 6.46 -20.60 3.02
C LEU A 64 7.49 -21.41 3.82
N ASN A 65 8.34 -22.18 3.13
CA ASN A 65 9.35 -23.02 3.78
C ASN A 65 8.76 -23.92 4.90
N ASP A 66 7.64 -24.60 4.60
CA ASP A 66 6.86 -25.46 5.49
C ASP A 66 6.21 -24.78 6.72
N SER A 67 6.37 -23.47 6.88
CA SER A 67 5.62 -22.69 7.87
C SER A 67 4.32 -22.17 7.27
N VAL A 68 3.22 -22.24 8.00
CA VAL A 68 1.94 -21.69 7.56
C VAL A 68 2.09 -20.17 7.40
N TYR A 69 1.86 -19.68 6.19
CA TYR A 69 1.86 -18.26 5.87
C TYR A 69 0.46 -17.66 6.01
N PHE A 70 -0.57 -18.36 5.51
CA PHE A 70 -1.98 -18.09 5.79
C PHE A 70 -2.82 -19.38 5.66
N ASP A 71 -3.95 -19.44 6.37
CA ASP A 71 -4.86 -20.58 6.36
C ASP A 71 -6.32 -20.09 6.29
N PHE A 72 -6.97 -20.32 5.15
CA PHE A 72 -8.38 -20.06 4.91
C PHE A 72 -9.27 -21.29 5.00
N GLN A 73 -8.77 -22.42 5.50
CA GLN A 73 -9.60 -23.61 5.75
C GLN A 73 -10.39 -23.51 7.06
N GLN A 74 -9.82 -22.80 8.05
CA GLN A 74 -10.36 -22.70 9.42
C GLN A 74 -11.19 -21.42 9.64
N THR A 75 -11.14 -20.46 8.72
CA THR A 75 -11.93 -19.24 8.86
C THR A 75 -13.30 -19.41 8.20
N GLU A 76 -14.34 -18.82 8.79
CA GLU A 76 -15.67 -18.68 8.15
C GLU A 76 -15.57 -17.85 6.85
N SER A 77 -14.46 -17.17 6.63
CA SER A 77 -14.13 -16.40 5.43
C SER A 77 -13.68 -17.33 4.30
N GLN A 78 -14.65 -17.72 3.49
CA GLN A 78 -14.41 -18.49 2.28
C GLN A 78 -13.71 -17.62 1.25
N VAL A 79 -12.66 -18.16 0.61
CA VAL A 79 -11.94 -17.43 -0.44
C VAL A 79 -12.64 -17.66 -1.77
N TYR A 80 -13.05 -16.57 -2.40
CA TYR A 80 -13.51 -16.57 -3.78
C TYR A 80 -12.39 -16.09 -4.69
N ALA A 81 -12.04 -16.88 -5.69
CA ALA A 81 -11.02 -16.57 -6.68
C ALA A 81 -11.65 -16.60 -8.08
N GLN A 82 -11.47 -15.54 -8.84
CA GLN A 82 -11.84 -15.55 -10.26
C GLN A 82 -10.73 -16.21 -11.07
N LEU A 83 -11.07 -17.18 -11.92
CA LEU A 83 -10.11 -17.74 -12.88
C LEU A 83 -9.82 -16.70 -13.96
N LYS A 84 -8.56 -16.33 -14.09
CA LYS A 84 -8.04 -15.39 -15.08
C LYS A 84 -6.97 -16.06 -15.94
N GLU A 85 -6.54 -15.39 -17.00
CA GLU A 85 -5.33 -15.79 -17.69
C GLU A 85 -4.13 -15.69 -16.74
N SER A 86 -3.15 -16.58 -16.93
CA SER A 86 -1.93 -16.59 -16.11
C SER A 86 -1.15 -15.27 -16.28
N VAL A 87 -0.77 -14.67 -15.17
CA VAL A 87 0.03 -13.44 -15.12
C VAL A 87 1.51 -13.75 -15.40
N PHE A 88 1.96 -14.92 -14.95
CA PHE A 88 3.30 -15.45 -15.20
C PHE A 88 3.25 -16.97 -15.28
N PRO A 89 4.24 -17.63 -15.94
CA PRO A 89 4.29 -19.08 -16.02
C PRO A 89 4.30 -19.74 -14.64
N ALA A 90 3.49 -20.80 -14.47
CA ALA A 90 3.36 -21.53 -13.22
C ALA A 90 2.71 -20.76 -12.05
N ASP A 91 1.77 -19.87 -12.34
CA ASP A 91 1.02 -19.11 -11.35
C ASP A 91 -0.20 -19.86 -10.79
N LEU A 92 -0.95 -19.21 -9.89
CA LEU A 92 -2.17 -19.77 -9.31
C LEU A 92 -3.31 -19.95 -10.34
N ASN A 93 -3.38 -19.12 -11.38
CA ASN A 93 -4.42 -19.26 -12.41
C ASN A 93 -4.18 -20.54 -13.23
N GLU A 94 -2.91 -20.85 -13.57
CA GLU A 94 -2.57 -22.14 -14.18
C GLU A 94 -2.97 -23.29 -13.25
N ALA A 95 -2.63 -23.20 -11.95
CA ALA A 95 -2.98 -24.23 -10.96
C ALA A 95 -4.50 -24.45 -10.89
N TYR A 96 -5.29 -23.40 -10.81
CA TYR A 96 -6.76 -23.49 -10.77
C TYR A 96 -7.33 -24.06 -12.07
N SER A 97 -6.75 -23.70 -13.23
CA SER A 97 -7.20 -24.21 -14.53
C SER A 97 -7.01 -25.73 -14.68
N MET A 98 -6.16 -26.35 -13.85
CA MET A 98 -5.95 -27.80 -13.83
C MET A 98 -6.96 -28.55 -12.96
N MET A 99 -7.69 -27.87 -12.08
CA MET A 99 -8.59 -28.48 -11.10
C MET A 99 -10.00 -28.63 -11.64
N ASN A 100 -10.68 -29.66 -11.16
CA ASN A 100 -12.11 -29.87 -11.34
C ASN A 100 -12.84 -29.73 -10.02
N LEU A 101 -14.15 -29.54 -10.04
CA LEU A 101 -14.99 -29.41 -8.85
C LEU A 101 -14.80 -30.60 -7.89
N GLY A 102 -14.49 -30.31 -6.63
CA GLY A 102 -14.22 -31.30 -5.59
C GLY A 102 -12.77 -31.78 -5.52
N ASP A 103 -11.90 -31.36 -6.45
CA ASP A 103 -10.50 -31.69 -6.40
C ASP A 103 -9.80 -31.10 -5.16
N SER A 104 -8.78 -31.81 -4.71
CA SER A 104 -7.80 -31.29 -3.75
C SER A 104 -6.39 -31.54 -4.26
N ALA A 105 -5.57 -30.50 -4.23
CA ALA A 105 -4.24 -30.52 -4.80
C ALA A 105 -3.27 -29.61 -4.05
N SER A 106 -1.98 -29.85 -4.26
CA SER A 106 -0.91 -28.98 -3.77
C SER A 106 -0.06 -28.50 -4.94
N PHE A 107 0.33 -27.23 -4.88
CA PHE A 107 1.09 -26.53 -5.91
C PHE A 107 2.26 -25.78 -5.30
N TYR A 108 3.44 -25.82 -5.96
CA TYR A 108 4.56 -24.95 -5.62
C TYR A 108 4.72 -23.85 -6.66
N ILE A 109 4.70 -22.61 -6.21
CA ILE A 109 4.80 -21.39 -7.01
C ILE A 109 5.96 -20.56 -6.49
N LYS A 110 6.77 -19.99 -7.36
CA LYS A 110 7.92 -19.16 -6.98
C LYS A 110 7.48 -17.96 -6.16
N ALA A 111 8.09 -17.78 -4.99
CA ALA A 111 7.69 -16.72 -4.05
C ALA A 111 8.08 -15.33 -4.55
N ASP A 112 9.23 -15.18 -5.23
CA ASP A 112 9.68 -13.94 -5.86
C ASP A 112 8.69 -13.43 -6.92
N SER A 113 8.20 -14.33 -7.77
CA SER A 113 7.23 -13.98 -8.81
C SER A 113 5.88 -13.57 -8.24
N VAL A 114 5.44 -14.22 -7.15
CA VAL A 114 4.21 -13.84 -6.43
C VAL A 114 4.37 -12.45 -5.82
N ALA A 115 5.47 -12.17 -5.12
CA ALA A 115 5.73 -10.88 -4.49
C ALA A 115 5.76 -9.75 -5.52
N LEU A 116 6.53 -9.93 -6.60
CA LEU A 116 6.73 -8.90 -7.63
C LEU A 116 5.47 -8.68 -8.49
N LEU A 117 4.85 -9.75 -8.99
CA LEU A 117 3.84 -9.65 -10.05
C LEU A 117 2.39 -9.61 -9.55
N TYR A 118 2.11 -10.10 -8.33
CA TYR A 118 0.79 -9.98 -7.72
C TYR A 118 0.69 -8.83 -6.72
N TYR A 119 1.79 -8.49 -6.03
CA TYR A 119 1.75 -7.53 -4.93
C TYR A 119 2.62 -6.28 -5.16
N ASP A 120 3.34 -6.20 -6.28
CA ASP A 120 4.28 -5.11 -6.61
C ASP A 120 5.24 -4.83 -5.43
N LYS A 121 5.79 -5.91 -4.87
CA LYS A 121 6.74 -5.87 -3.75
C LYS A 121 8.08 -6.43 -4.20
N ASP A 122 9.15 -5.71 -3.83
CA ASP A 122 10.51 -6.23 -3.96
C ASP A 122 10.67 -7.47 -3.06
N PRO A 123 11.00 -8.65 -3.63
CA PRO A 123 11.16 -9.88 -2.87
C PRO A 123 12.18 -9.78 -1.73
N GLU A 124 13.30 -9.11 -1.93
CA GLU A 124 14.34 -8.93 -0.91
C GLU A 124 13.86 -8.03 0.23
N ALA A 125 13.12 -6.97 -0.09
CA ALA A 125 12.55 -6.05 0.91
C ALA A 125 11.51 -6.73 1.83
N VAL A 126 10.86 -7.80 1.36
CA VAL A 126 9.93 -8.62 2.16
C VAL A 126 10.57 -9.91 2.70
N GLY A 127 11.90 -10.05 2.60
CA GLY A 127 12.67 -11.14 3.19
C GLY A 127 12.63 -12.46 2.44
N LEU A 128 12.17 -12.48 1.18
CA LEU A 128 12.16 -13.66 0.33
C LEU A 128 13.51 -13.88 -0.35
N LYS A 129 13.87 -15.15 -0.54
CA LYS A 129 15.09 -15.57 -1.24
C LYS A 129 14.74 -16.07 -2.64
N ALA A 130 15.68 -15.99 -3.57
CA ALA A 130 15.50 -16.39 -4.98
C ALA A 130 15.02 -17.84 -5.16
N ASP A 131 15.26 -18.71 -4.19
CA ASP A 131 14.86 -20.11 -4.22
C ASP A 131 13.66 -20.46 -3.34
N ASP A 132 12.98 -19.48 -2.78
CA ASP A 132 11.78 -19.68 -1.99
C ASP A 132 10.57 -19.99 -2.87
N TYR A 133 9.72 -20.88 -2.38
CA TYR A 133 8.46 -21.27 -2.99
C TYR A 133 7.34 -21.20 -1.97
N PHE A 134 6.22 -20.64 -2.40
CA PHE A 134 4.96 -20.85 -1.72
C PHE A 134 4.39 -22.21 -2.10
N ARG A 135 3.99 -22.99 -1.11
CA ARG A 135 3.23 -24.21 -1.29
C ARG A 135 1.77 -23.95 -0.96
N TYR A 136 0.92 -24.03 -1.95
CA TYR A 136 -0.52 -23.84 -1.82
C TYR A 136 -1.20 -25.22 -1.76
N GLU A 137 -1.94 -25.50 -0.68
CA GLU A 137 -2.86 -26.63 -0.59
C GLU A 137 -4.27 -26.12 -0.83
N VAL A 138 -4.89 -26.60 -1.91
CA VAL A 138 -6.15 -26.04 -2.42
C VAL A 138 -7.18 -27.15 -2.52
N LYS A 139 -8.42 -26.86 -2.10
CA LYS A 139 -9.61 -27.66 -2.37
C LYS A 139 -10.63 -26.81 -3.09
N LEU A 140 -11.06 -27.22 -4.29
CA LEU A 140 -12.05 -26.54 -5.10
C LEU A 140 -13.47 -26.97 -4.66
N LEU A 141 -14.19 -26.04 -4.05
CA LEU A 141 -15.49 -26.31 -3.39
C LEU A 141 -16.68 -26.01 -4.26
N GLU A 142 -16.61 -24.96 -5.10
CA GLU A 142 -17.70 -24.49 -5.93
C GLU A 142 -17.13 -23.79 -7.18
N ILE A 143 -17.88 -23.83 -8.27
CA ILE A 143 -17.59 -23.08 -9.51
C ILE A 143 -18.90 -22.43 -9.95
N LYS A 144 -18.86 -21.10 -10.13
CA LYS A 144 -19.99 -20.31 -10.63
C LYS A 144 -19.56 -19.42 -11.79
N PRO A 145 -20.35 -19.27 -12.85
CA PRO A 145 -20.17 -18.16 -13.78
C PRO A 145 -20.19 -16.81 -13.06
N MET A 146 -19.36 -15.86 -13.53
CA MET A 146 -19.29 -14.52 -12.91
C MET A 146 -20.65 -13.84 -12.84
N GLU A 147 -21.51 -13.99 -13.87
CA GLU A 147 -22.85 -13.40 -13.89
C GLU A 147 -23.74 -13.95 -12.76
N GLU A 148 -23.69 -15.26 -12.52
CA GLU A 148 -24.46 -15.89 -11.45
C GLU A 148 -23.96 -15.46 -10.07
N PHE A 149 -22.62 -15.41 -9.90
CA PHE A 149 -21.98 -14.93 -8.68
C PHE A 149 -22.35 -13.48 -8.38
N GLN A 150 -22.28 -12.59 -9.39
CA GLN A 150 -22.66 -11.19 -9.24
C GLN A 150 -24.14 -11.05 -8.88
N ALA A 151 -25.02 -11.78 -9.56
CA ALA A 151 -26.45 -11.76 -9.25
C ALA A 151 -26.77 -12.26 -7.83
N GLU A 152 -25.98 -13.17 -7.26
CA GLU A 152 -26.10 -13.62 -5.88
C GLU A 152 -25.65 -12.53 -4.90
N ILE A 153 -24.52 -11.87 -5.17
CA ILE A 153 -24.03 -10.73 -4.39
C ILE A 153 -25.06 -9.59 -4.41
N ASP A 154 -25.60 -9.24 -5.57
CA ASP A 154 -26.59 -8.18 -5.72
C ASP A 154 -27.87 -8.47 -4.92
N ARG A 155 -28.35 -9.72 -4.96
CA ARG A 155 -29.50 -10.15 -4.14
C ARG A 155 -29.20 -10.06 -2.64
N MET A 156 -28.00 -10.48 -2.22
CA MET A 156 -27.60 -10.43 -0.81
C MET A 156 -27.50 -8.97 -0.35
N ASN A 157 -26.90 -8.09 -1.15
CA ASN A 157 -26.83 -6.66 -0.89
C ASN A 157 -28.23 -6.04 -0.78
N GLN A 158 -29.16 -6.39 -1.67
CA GLN A 158 -30.52 -5.90 -1.63
C GLN A 158 -31.25 -6.32 -0.33
N VAL A 159 -31.10 -7.57 0.09
CA VAL A 159 -31.68 -8.06 1.36
C VAL A 159 -31.10 -7.32 2.56
N MET A 160 -29.78 -7.11 2.59
CA MET A 160 -29.12 -6.35 3.67
C MET A 160 -29.61 -4.91 3.72
N LYS A 161 -29.74 -4.26 2.56
CA LYS A 161 -30.26 -2.90 2.43
C LYS A 161 -31.70 -2.79 2.94
N GLU A 162 -32.58 -3.69 2.50
CA GLU A 162 -33.98 -3.72 2.96
C GLU A 162 -34.09 -3.94 4.47
N HIS A 163 -33.24 -4.82 5.02
CA HIS A 163 -33.18 -5.05 6.45
C HIS A 163 -32.73 -3.78 7.19
N ALA A 164 -31.69 -3.10 6.73
CA ALA A 164 -31.17 -1.86 7.35
C ALA A 164 -32.21 -0.73 7.33
N VAL A 165 -32.93 -0.54 6.21
CA VAL A 165 -34.03 0.43 6.11
C VAL A 165 -35.12 0.13 7.11
N LYS A 166 -35.55 -1.16 7.20
CA LYS A 166 -36.57 -1.57 8.14
C LYS A 166 -36.12 -1.40 9.59
N GLU A 167 -34.91 -1.83 9.94
CA GLU A 167 -34.31 -1.68 11.27
C GLU A 167 -34.30 -0.22 11.71
N PHE A 168 -33.91 0.69 10.79
CA PHE A 168 -33.92 2.13 11.06
C PHE A 168 -35.33 2.66 11.33
N ALA A 169 -36.29 2.29 10.50
CA ALA A 169 -37.68 2.69 10.67
C ALA A 169 -38.28 2.18 11.99
N ASP A 170 -38.08 0.90 12.31
CA ASP A 170 -38.52 0.28 13.57
C ASP A 170 -37.87 1.00 14.79
N TYR A 171 -36.60 1.34 14.70
CA TYR A 171 -35.91 2.07 15.76
C TYR A 171 -36.49 3.49 15.97
N VAL A 172 -36.73 4.20 14.86
CA VAL A 172 -37.35 5.56 14.90
C VAL A 172 -38.75 5.50 15.51
N GLU A 173 -39.59 4.57 15.09
CA GLU A 173 -40.95 4.39 15.63
C GLU A 173 -40.92 4.09 17.13
N ALA A 174 -39.99 3.25 17.59
CA ALA A 174 -39.92 2.84 18.99
C ALA A 174 -39.29 3.92 19.90
N ASN A 175 -38.34 4.71 19.40
CA ASN A 175 -37.46 5.52 20.28
C ASN A 175 -37.51 7.02 20.00
N LEU A 176 -38.04 7.48 18.85
CA LEU A 176 -37.91 8.87 18.40
C LEU A 176 -39.27 9.52 18.13
N GLN A 177 -40.32 9.10 18.86
CA GLN A 177 -41.64 9.69 18.73
C GLN A 177 -41.60 11.19 19.01
N GLY A 178 -42.08 12.00 18.06
CA GLY A 178 -42.09 13.47 18.17
C GLY A 178 -40.79 14.16 17.83
N VAL A 179 -39.71 13.43 17.48
CA VAL A 179 -38.47 13.99 16.96
C VAL A 179 -38.55 14.01 15.43
N THR A 180 -38.32 15.17 14.82
CA THR A 180 -38.29 15.33 13.37
C THR A 180 -36.86 15.21 12.88
N PRO A 181 -36.59 14.38 11.83
CA PRO A 181 -35.27 14.33 11.24
C PRO A 181 -34.94 15.65 10.52
N ASP A 182 -33.66 15.88 10.31
CA ASP A 182 -33.26 16.94 9.39
C ASP A 182 -33.52 16.52 7.92
N PRO A 183 -33.35 17.42 6.93
CA PRO A 183 -33.60 17.08 5.53
C PRO A 183 -32.75 15.92 4.97
N SER A 184 -31.64 15.58 5.61
CA SER A 184 -30.78 14.44 5.24
C SER A 184 -31.28 13.09 5.78
N GLY A 185 -32.31 13.12 6.66
CA GLY A 185 -32.81 11.93 7.33
C GLY A 185 -32.10 11.60 8.65
N VAL A 186 -31.16 12.42 9.08
CA VAL A 186 -30.47 12.28 10.38
C VAL A 186 -31.35 12.82 11.49
N TYR A 187 -31.48 12.06 12.58
CA TYR A 187 -32.17 12.51 13.79
C TYR A 187 -31.14 13.04 14.79
N VAL A 188 -31.40 14.22 15.35
CA VAL A 188 -30.53 14.88 16.32
C VAL A 188 -31.29 15.17 17.60
N ILE A 189 -30.76 14.69 18.73
CA ILE A 189 -31.33 14.88 20.07
C ILE A 189 -30.29 15.66 20.87
N PRO A 190 -30.59 16.90 21.29
CA PRO A 190 -29.72 17.67 22.18
C PRO A 190 -29.54 16.97 23.54
N LEU A 191 -28.29 16.84 24.00
CA LEU A 191 -27.95 16.30 25.33
C LEU A 191 -27.43 17.37 26.26
N GLU A 192 -26.49 18.19 25.79
CA GLU A 192 -25.94 19.32 26.52
C GLU A 192 -25.92 20.56 25.61
N PRO A 193 -26.40 21.73 26.07
CA PRO A 193 -26.40 22.92 25.23
C PRO A 193 -24.97 23.45 25.02
N GLY A 194 -24.65 23.92 23.84
CA GLY A 194 -23.47 24.71 23.55
C GLY A 194 -23.76 26.21 23.74
N THR A 195 -22.72 26.99 23.92
CA THR A 195 -22.81 28.45 24.09
C THR A 195 -22.00 29.24 23.08
N GLY A 196 -21.13 28.58 22.33
CA GLY A 196 -20.30 29.19 21.31
C GLY A 196 -20.99 29.31 19.94
N ARG A 197 -20.26 29.77 18.94
CA ARG A 197 -20.73 29.83 17.56
C ARG A 197 -20.77 28.42 16.93
N CYS A 198 -21.48 28.31 15.83
CA CYS A 198 -21.39 27.12 14.97
C CYS A 198 -20.19 27.24 14.04
N PRO A 199 -19.57 26.09 13.63
CA PRO A 199 -18.51 26.07 12.64
C PRO A 199 -19.06 26.26 11.22
N VAL A 200 -18.21 26.74 10.31
CA VAL A 200 -18.54 26.90 8.89
C VAL A 200 -17.61 26.08 7.99
N LYS A 201 -18.02 25.83 6.76
CA LYS A 201 -17.23 25.06 5.78
C LYS A 201 -15.80 25.59 5.64
N GLY A 202 -14.82 24.67 5.70
CA GLY A 202 -13.38 24.93 5.64
C GLY A 202 -12.75 25.28 6.98
N GLU A 203 -13.49 25.27 8.06
CA GLU A 203 -12.95 25.29 9.42
C GLU A 203 -12.67 23.89 9.92
N LYS A 204 -11.61 23.72 10.70
CA LYS A 204 -11.31 22.45 11.37
C LYS A 204 -12.10 22.36 12.67
N VAL A 205 -12.76 21.24 12.85
CA VAL A 205 -13.47 20.92 14.09
C VAL A 205 -12.77 19.79 14.83
N GLU A 206 -12.86 19.81 16.16
CA GLU A 206 -12.42 18.75 17.03
C GLU A 206 -13.61 18.25 17.84
N LEU A 207 -13.81 16.94 17.84
CA LEU A 207 -14.96 16.27 18.42
C LEU A 207 -14.55 15.18 19.41
N ASP A 208 -15.34 15.02 20.48
CA ASP A 208 -15.47 13.75 21.16
C ASP A 208 -16.69 13.00 20.64
N PHE A 209 -16.57 11.68 20.53
CA PHE A 209 -17.72 10.85 20.19
C PHE A 209 -17.68 9.47 20.85
N SER A 210 -18.85 8.86 20.94
CA SER A 210 -19.06 7.44 21.16
C SER A 210 -20.05 6.93 20.12
N ALA A 211 -19.74 5.77 19.52
CA ALA A 211 -20.53 5.17 18.44
C ALA A 211 -21.01 3.78 18.82
N THR A 212 -22.27 3.48 18.49
CA THR A 212 -22.88 2.15 18.59
C THR A 212 -23.71 1.86 17.34
N LEU A 213 -23.91 0.59 17.02
CA LEU A 213 -24.97 0.16 16.10
C LEU A 213 -26.35 0.35 16.77
N LEU A 214 -27.45 0.28 16.00
CA LEU A 214 -28.80 0.40 16.56
C LEU A 214 -29.12 -0.70 17.58
N ASN A 215 -28.54 -1.89 17.45
CA ASN A 215 -28.67 -3.00 18.39
C ASN A 215 -27.90 -2.80 19.71
N GLY A 216 -27.19 -1.68 19.87
CA GLY A 216 -26.37 -1.35 21.05
C GLY A 216 -24.94 -1.88 21.01
N GLN A 217 -24.52 -2.58 19.97
CA GLN A 217 -23.13 -3.04 19.84
C GLN A 217 -22.20 -1.83 19.77
N PHE A 218 -21.20 -1.79 20.69
CA PHE A 218 -20.21 -0.73 20.75
C PHE A 218 -19.25 -0.79 19.54
N VAL A 219 -19.02 0.36 18.92
CA VAL A 219 -18.12 0.53 17.77
C VAL A 219 -16.82 1.21 18.19
N GLY A 220 -16.89 2.30 18.93
CA GLY A 220 -15.72 3.05 19.35
C GLY A 220 -16.07 4.32 20.12
N SER A 221 -15.06 4.91 20.79
CA SER A 221 -15.20 6.18 21.50
C SER A 221 -13.86 6.91 21.58
N THR A 222 -13.92 8.25 21.62
CA THR A 222 -12.78 9.13 21.90
C THR A 222 -12.87 9.80 23.26
N PHE A 223 -13.98 9.66 24.00
CA PHE A 223 -14.19 10.38 25.26
C PHE A 223 -13.06 10.16 26.28
N ASP A 224 -12.55 8.94 26.40
CA ASP A 224 -11.49 8.58 27.35
C ASP A 224 -10.08 8.57 26.72
N ARG A 225 -9.93 9.16 25.53
CA ARG A 225 -8.66 9.21 24.81
C ARG A 225 -8.09 10.62 24.81
N PRO A 226 -6.75 10.79 24.86
CA PRO A 226 -6.13 12.10 24.67
C PRO A 226 -6.31 12.60 23.23
N ASP A 227 -6.28 11.71 22.26
CA ASP A 227 -6.43 12.03 20.84
C ASP A 227 -7.91 12.12 20.47
N LYS A 228 -8.34 13.32 20.10
CA LYS A 228 -9.69 13.62 19.67
C LYS A 228 -9.84 13.48 18.16
N PHE A 229 -11.03 13.23 17.70
CA PHE A 229 -11.30 13.19 16.26
C PHE A 229 -11.39 14.61 15.70
N SER A 230 -10.67 14.87 14.61
CA SER A 230 -10.71 16.18 13.97
C SER A 230 -10.72 16.08 12.46
N PHE A 231 -11.47 16.97 11.82
CA PHE A 231 -11.52 17.08 10.35
C PHE A 231 -11.86 18.52 9.93
N VAL A 232 -11.63 18.82 8.66
CA VAL A 232 -12.02 20.10 8.04
C VAL A 232 -13.38 19.93 7.40
N LEU A 233 -14.35 20.74 7.82
CA LEU A 233 -15.73 20.69 7.32
C LEU A 233 -15.78 20.93 5.81
N GLY A 234 -16.46 20.04 5.11
CA GLY A 234 -16.73 20.13 3.67
C GLY A 234 -15.59 19.61 2.78
N GLU A 235 -14.59 18.91 3.33
CA GLU A 235 -13.52 18.24 2.57
C GLU A 235 -13.75 16.73 2.40
N GLY A 236 -14.84 16.18 2.97
CA GLY A 236 -15.24 14.79 2.77
C GLY A 236 -14.41 13.76 3.56
N PHE A 237 -13.70 14.17 4.61
CA PHE A 237 -12.95 13.28 5.49
C PHE A 237 -13.80 12.59 6.56
N ALA A 238 -15.00 13.11 6.81
CA ALA A 238 -15.95 12.54 7.74
C ALA A 238 -17.14 11.90 7.00
N ILE A 239 -17.92 11.05 7.70
CA ILE A 239 -19.18 10.55 7.15
C ILE A 239 -20.14 11.69 6.88
N GLN A 240 -21.00 11.54 5.87
CA GLN A 240 -21.90 12.59 5.44
C GLN A 240 -22.83 13.06 6.57
N GLY A 241 -23.27 12.17 7.44
CA GLY A 241 -24.06 12.52 8.62
C GLY A 241 -23.38 13.54 9.54
N TRP A 242 -22.06 13.49 9.69
CA TRP A 242 -21.33 14.48 10.47
C TRP A 242 -21.15 15.80 9.71
N GLU A 243 -20.92 15.75 8.42
CA GLU A 243 -20.88 16.95 7.56
C GLU A 243 -22.21 17.73 7.60
N GLU A 244 -23.34 17.03 7.86
CA GLU A 244 -24.67 17.65 7.98
C GLU A 244 -24.98 18.21 9.38
N ILE A 245 -24.60 17.50 10.45
CA ILE A 245 -24.99 17.90 11.82
C ILE A 245 -24.00 18.88 12.46
N VAL A 246 -22.69 18.69 12.25
CA VAL A 246 -21.66 19.48 12.95
C VAL A 246 -21.73 20.97 12.61
N PRO A 247 -22.03 21.41 11.37
CA PRO A 247 -22.25 22.85 11.08
C PRO A 247 -23.40 23.50 11.82
N LYS A 248 -24.32 22.70 12.38
CA LYS A 248 -25.49 23.18 13.14
C LYS A 248 -25.26 23.17 14.65
N MET A 249 -24.18 22.49 15.10
CA MET A 249 -23.83 22.42 16.53
C MET A 249 -23.13 23.67 17.00
N HIS A 250 -23.50 24.15 18.21
CA HIS A 250 -22.78 25.22 18.88
C HIS A 250 -21.52 24.67 19.57
N LEU A 251 -20.47 25.44 19.62
CA LEU A 251 -19.27 25.05 20.37
C LEU A 251 -19.63 24.70 21.82
N GLY A 252 -19.20 23.53 22.27
CA GLY A 252 -19.51 22.95 23.59
C GLY A 252 -20.78 22.11 23.61
N GLU A 253 -21.59 22.12 22.55
CA GLU A 253 -22.80 21.30 22.43
C GLU A 253 -22.50 19.82 22.35
N ARG A 254 -23.36 19.00 22.98
CA ARG A 254 -23.37 17.56 22.89
C ARG A 254 -24.73 17.09 22.39
N VAL A 255 -24.71 16.24 21.38
CA VAL A 255 -25.92 15.71 20.77
C VAL A 255 -25.84 14.20 20.62
N LYS A 256 -26.99 13.55 20.65
CA LYS A 256 -27.14 12.17 20.17
C LYS A 256 -27.66 12.22 18.75
N ALA A 257 -26.91 11.70 17.79
CA ALA A 257 -27.26 11.63 16.39
C ALA A 257 -27.56 10.18 15.99
N ILE A 258 -28.71 9.94 15.35
CA ILE A 258 -29.07 8.67 14.77
C ILE A 258 -28.96 8.81 13.26
N ILE A 259 -27.99 8.12 12.68
CA ILE A 259 -27.54 8.32 11.31
C ILE A 259 -27.87 7.07 10.51
N PRO A 260 -28.73 7.18 9.47
CA PRO A 260 -29.00 6.06 8.58
C PRO A 260 -27.74 5.66 7.78
N PHE A 261 -27.66 4.42 7.39
CA PHE A 261 -26.45 3.87 6.74
C PHE A 261 -26.02 4.66 5.50
N GLU A 262 -26.95 5.23 4.73
CA GLU A 262 -26.68 6.05 3.55
C GLU A 262 -25.85 7.31 3.89
N MET A 263 -26.04 7.84 5.11
CA MET A 263 -25.33 9.01 5.61
C MET A 263 -24.11 8.62 6.45
N ALA A 264 -23.83 7.33 6.62
CA ALA A 264 -22.69 6.75 7.33
C ALA A 264 -21.68 6.14 6.36
N TYR A 265 -21.49 4.82 6.40
CA TYR A 265 -20.51 4.12 5.55
C TYR A 265 -21.16 3.43 4.33
N GLY A 266 -22.46 3.55 4.16
CA GLY A 266 -23.21 3.02 3.01
C GLY A 266 -23.12 1.50 2.91
N GLU A 267 -22.81 1.04 1.72
CA GLU A 267 -22.71 -0.38 1.34
C GLU A 267 -21.37 -1.03 1.73
N HIS A 268 -20.51 -0.30 2.42
CA HIS A 268 -19.15 -0.75 2.74
C HIS A 268 -19.01 -1.11 4.23
N SER A 269 -18.28 -2.17 4.51
CA SER A 269 -17.82 -2.47 5.87
C SER A 269 -16.54 -1.68 6.18
N VAL A 270 -16.46 -1.12 7.39
CA VAL A 270 -15.28 -0.36 7.84
C VAL A 270 -14.89 -0.82 9.25
N GLY A 271 -13.74 -1.47 9.36
CA GLY A 271 -13.28 -2.04 10.63
C GLY A 271 -14.30 -3.05 11.18
N SER A 272 -14.84 -2.79 12.38
CA SER A 272 -15.86 -3.63 13.02
C SER A 272 -17.30 -3.27 12.64
N ILE A 273 -17.51 -2.27 11.76
CA ILE A 273 -18.83 -1.81 11.31
C ILE A 273 -19.18 -2.60 10.05
N PRO A 274 -20.24 -3.42 10.06
CA PRO A 274 -20.72 -4.11 8.87
C PRO A 274 -21.23 -3.14 7.79
N ALA A 275 -21.32 -3.61 6.55
CA ALA A 275 -22.02 -2.89 5.49
C ALA A 275 -23.50 -2.63 5.88
N TYR A 276 -24.07 -1.56 5.37
CA TYR A 276 -25.47 -1.14 5.64
C TYR A 276 -25.77 -0.87 7.12
N SER A 277 -24.78 -0.51 7.95
CA SER A 277 -24.97 -0.26 9.37
C SER A 277 -25.53 1.13 9.64
N ASN A 278 -26.69 1.19 10.28
CA ASN A 278 -27.21 2.40 10.90
C ASN A 278 -26.49 2.67 12.23
N LEU A 279 -26.16 3.92 12.51
CA LEU A 279 -25.31 4.27 13.64
C LEU A 279 -25.97 5.24 14.60
N ILE A 280 -25.66 5.06 15.86
CA ILE A 280 -25.94 6.04 16.93
C ILE A 280 -24.61 6.64 17.35
N TYR A 281 -24.51 7.95 17.26
CA TYR A 281 -23.40 8.71 17.76
C TYR A 281 -23.83 9.61 18.92
N ASP A 282 -23.03 9.63 19.97
CA ASP A 282 -23.01 10.67 20.99
C ASP A 282 -21.81 11.57 20.66
N VAL A 283 -22.05 12.80 20.26
CA VAL A 283 -21.01 13.70 19.71
C VAL A 283 -20.98 15.00 20.53
N LYS A 284 -19.78 15.43 20.92
CA LYS A 284 -19.53 16.72 21.55
C LYS A 284 -18.56 17.55 20.72
N LEU A 285 -18.95 18.79 20.38
CA LEU A 285 -18.09 19.74 19.66
C LEU A 285 -17.17 20.45 20.64
N LEU A 286 -15.86 20.14 20.59
CA LEU A 286 -14.86 20.60 21.53
C LEU A 286 -14.15 21.88 21.10
N LYS A 287 -13.81 21.98 19.81
CA LYS A 287 -13.02 23.10 19.29
C LYS A 287 -13.41 23.40 17.84
N ILE A 288 -13.33 24.67 17.48
CA ILE A 288 -13.42 25.19 16.13
C ILE A 288 -12.14 25.97 15.87
N THR A 289 -11.39 25.62 14.82
CA THR A 289 -10.21 26.36 14.37
C THR A 289 -10.55 27.01 13.04
N THR A 290 -10.46 28.32 12.95
CA THR A 290 -10.77 29.10 11.75
C THR A 290 -9.76 28.83 10.63
N LYS A 291 -10.10 29.20 9.40
CA LYS A 291 -9.18 29.08 8.26
C LYS A 291 -7.91 29.92 8.47
N GLU A 292 -8.08 31.11 9.05
CA GLU A 292 -6.98 32.02 9.37
C GLU A 292 -6.04 31.42 10.42
N GLU A 293 -6.61 30.81 11.46
CA GLU A 293 -5.83 30.10 12.49
C GLU A 293 -5.10 28.89 11.91
N LEU A 294 -5.76 28.06 11.08
CA LEU A 294 -5.14 26.93 10.40
C LEU A 294 -3.96 27.37 9.52
N LYS A 295 -4.15 28.46 8.76
CA LYS A 295 -3.10 29.03 7.94
C LYS A 295 -1.92 29.51 8.79
N ALA A 296 -2.20 30.22 9.87
CA ALA A 296 -1.18 30.69 10.80
C ALA A 296 -0.44 29.55 11.50
N GLU A 297 -1.15 28.48 11.90
CA GLU A 297 -0.54 27.26 12.45
C GLU A 297 0.37 26.58 11.43
N ALA A 298 -0.07 26.44 10.16
CA ALA A 298 0.72 25.85 9.07
C ALA A 298 1.97 26.69 8.75
N GLU A 299 1.84 28.03 8.68
CA GLU A 299 2.98 28.94 8.46
C GLU A 299 3.99 28.86 9.61
N LYS A 300 3.51 28.80 10.85
CA LYS A 300 4.36 28.63 12.04
C LYS A 300 5.07 27.27 12.03
N ALA A 301 4.37 26.19 11.71
CA ALA A 301 4.95 24.86 11.61
C ALA A 301 6.03 24.80 10.50
N LEU A 302 5.74 25.40 9.34
CA LEU A 302 6.72 25.48 8.25
C LEU A 302 7.95 26.31 8.63
N ALA A 303 7.75 27.45 9.32
CA ALA A 303 8.87 28.27 9.78
C ALA A 303 9.75 27.52 10.80
N ALA A 304 9.13 26.75 11.70
CA ALA A 304 9.87 25.91 12.65
C ALA A 304 10.67 24.80 11.93
N LEU A 305 10.05 24.12 10.95
CA LEU A 305 10.69 23.09 10.13
C LEU A 305 11.89 23.66 9.36
N LYS A 306 11.75 24.85 8.77
CA LYS A 306 12.86 25.55 8.09
C LYS A 306 14.00 25.88 9.06
N ALA A 307 13.69 26.38 10.23
CA ALA A 307 14.70 26.73 11.23
C ALA A 307 15.47 25.48 11.73
N GLU A 308 14.78 24.35 11.88
CA GLU A 308 15.39 23.08 12.21
C GLU A 308 16.27 22.57 11.08
N ALA A 309 15.79 22.62 9.82
CA ALA A 309 16.55 22.24 8.64
C ALA A 309 17.81 23.10 8.46
N ASP A 310 17.72 24.41 8.63
CA ASP A 310 18.86 25.34 8.54
C ASP A 310 19.88 25.07 9.66
N LYS A 311 19.39 24.78 10.87
CA LYS A 311 20.28 24.40 11.97
C LYS A 311 21.01 23.09 11.69
N ALA A 312 20.28 22.04 11.27
CA ALA A 312 20.87 20.74 10.94
C ALA A 312 21.90 20.87 9.80
N PHE A 313 21.60 21.69 8.80
CA PHE A 313 22.50 21.99 7.70
C PHE A 313 23.81 22.62 8.18
N ASN A 314 23.75 23.67 8.99
CA ASN A 314 24.91 24.33 9.53
C ASN A 314 25.74 23.41 10.46
N ASP A 315 25.05 22.62 11.31
CA ASP A 315 25.71 21.65 12.19
C ASP A 315 26.46 20.60 11.37
N TYR A 316 25.88 20.11 10.27
CA TYR A 316 26.53 19.17 9.35
C TYR A 316 27.75 19.77 8.69
N LEU A 317 27.67 21.01 8.15
CA LEU A 317 28.79 21.70 7.53
C LEU A 317 29.94 21.87 8.49
N ASN A 318 29.66 22.29 9.73
CA ASN A 318 30.67 22.48 10.78
C ASN A 318 31.34 21.15 11.17
N ALA A 319 30.55 20.10 11.35
CA ALA A 319 31.06 18.78 11.72
C ALA A 319 31.96 18.16 10.64
N ASN A 320 31.71 18.48 9.37
CA ASN A 320 32.49 17.97 8.22
C ASN A 320 33.52 18.97 7.68
N ALA A 321 33.67 20.13 8.31
CA ALA A 321 34.57 21.20 7.90
C ALA A 321 34.42 21.65 6.43
N ILE A 322 33.18 21.69 5.94
CA ILE A 322 32.85 22.09 4.56
C ILE A 322 32.64 23.62 4.54
N VAL A 323 33.51 24.34 3.84
CA VAL A 323 33.51 25.82 3.82
C VAL A 323 33.29 26.41 2.43
N ASP A 324 33.64 25.66 1.37
CA ASP A 324 33.49 26.13 0.00
C ASP A 324 32.00 26.10 -0.38
N HIS A 325 31.53 27.21 -0.93
CA HIS A 325 30.12 27.35 -1.34
C HIS A 325 29.97 28.30 -2.53
N THR A 326 28.83 28.14 -3.21
CA THR A 326 28.40 29.04 -4.29
C THR A 326 27.52 30.16 -3.73
N PRO A 327 27.28 31.23 -4.51
CA PRO A 327 26.36 32.30 -4.11
C PRO A 327 24.89 31.81 -3.92
N SER A 328 24.50 30.68 -4.49
CA SER A 328 23.16 30.09 -4.30
C SER A 328 23.01 29.38 -2.95
N GLY A 329 24.12 29.08 -2.27
CA GLY A 329 24.15 28.34 -1.01
C GLY A 329 24.38 26.83 -1.17
N LEU A 330 24.81 26.36 -2.34
CA LEU A 330 25.35 25.01 -2.50
C LEU A 330 26.73 24.95 -1.83
N TYR A 331 26.92 24.03 -0.88
CA TYR A 331 28.23 23.75 -0.28
C TYR A 331 28.85 22.52 -0.93
N TYR A 332 30.20 22.52 -1.08
CA TYR A 332 30.88 21.42 -1.74
C TYR A 332 32.27 21.19 -1.25
N THR A 333 32.80 19.98 -1.47
CA THR A 333 34.22 19.64 -1.29
C THR A 333 34.60 18.71 -2.44
N LYS A 334 35.65 19.10 -3.18
CA LYS A 334 36.26 18.25 -4.21
C LYS A 334 37.21 17.26 -3.56
N THR A 335 36.95 15.96 -3.73
CA THR A 335 37.76 14.87 -3.18
C THR A 335 38.77 14.34 -4.19
N LEU A 336 38.54 14.58 -5.48
CA LEU A 336 39.48 14.32 -6.56
C LEU A 336 39.36 15.47 -7.58
N VAL A 337 40.45 16.09 -7.94
CA VAL A 337 40.53 17.21 -8.91
C VAL A 337 41.25 16.74 -10.16
N THR A 338 40.75 17.08 -11.32
CA THR A 338 41.36 16.81 -12.63
C THR A 338 41.35 18.08 -13.49
N ASP A 339 41.95 18.01 -14.67
CA ASP A 339 41.99 19.07 -15.68
C ASP A 339 41.14 18.72 -16.93
N GLY A 340 40.18 17.82 -16.76
CA GLY A 340 39.24 17.42 -17.81
C GLY A 340 38.30 18.53 -18.29
N ALA A 341 37.46 18.23 -19.25
CA ALA A 341 36.47 19.19 -19.74
C ALA A 341 35.36 19.49 -18.69
N THR A 342 34.80 20.69 -18.72
CA THR A 342 33.65 21.09 -17.92
C THR A 342 32.37 20.97 -18.75
N PRO A 343 31.21 20.57 -18.17
CA PRO A 343 29.96 20.45 -18.91
C PRO A 343 29.45 21.81 -19.39
N GLN A 344 28.95 21.85 -20.61
CA GLN A 344 28.25 22.99 -21.19
C GLN A 344 26.75 22.69 -21.29
N LYS A 345 25.90 23.73 -21.21
CA LYS A 345 24.45 23.56 -21.35
C LYS A 345 24.09 22.75 -22.59
N VAL A 346 23.08 21.89 -22.46
CA VAL A 346 22.56 20.97 -23.49
C VAL A 346 23.45 19.76 -23.78
N GLN A 347 24.60 19.62 -23.13
CA GLN A 347 25.39 18.40 -23.24
C GLN A 347 24.83 17.30 -22.31
N GLN A 348 24.92 16.07 -22.75
CA GLN A 348 24.64 14.92 -21.90
C GLN A 348 25.84 14.64 -21.00
N VAL A 349 25.57 14.48 -19.71
CA VAL A 349 26.58 14.10 -18.72
C VAL A 349 26.25 12.71 -18.20
N ARG A 350 27.31 11.94 -17.92
CA ARG A 350 27.24 10.66 -17.27
C ARG A 350 27.93 10.76 -15.92
N ILE A 351 27.20 10.44 -14.86
CA ILE A 351 27.68 10.54 -13.49
C ILE A 351 27.45 9.23 -12.73
N LYS A 352 28.30 8.98 -11.75
CA LYS A 352 28.02 8.10 -10.64
C LYS A 352 27.65 8.96 -9.45
N PHE A 353 26.65 8.56 -8.66
CA PHE A 353 26.32 9.27 -7.43
C PHE A 353 25.79 8.36 -6.33
N ASP A 354 26.06 8.78 -5.09
CA ASP A 354 25.40 8.30 -3.88
C ASP A 354 24.71 9.49 -3.22
N ALA A 355 23.39 9.37 -2.95
CA ALA A 355 22.60 10.40 -2.30
C ALA A 355 22.11 9.95 -0.93
N THR A 356 22.25 10.82 0.07
CA THR A 356 21.81 10.57 1.44
C THR A 356 21.16 11.81 2.06
N PHE A 357 20.41 11.61 3.14
CA PHE A 357 20.08 12.68 4.07
C PHE A 357 21.33 13.06 4.88
N LEU A 358 21.26 14.16 5.66
CA LEU A 358 22.39 14.62 6.49
C LEU A 358 22.80 13.61 7.57
N ASP A 359 21.90 12.76 8.02
CA ASP A 359 22.15 11.71 9.01
C ASP A 359 22.79 10.45 8.41
N GLY A 360 22.99 10.42 7.08
CA GLY A 360 23.56 9.30 6.35
C GLY A 360 22.52 8.27 5.88
N THR A 361 21.23 8.47 6.16
CA THR A 361 20.18 7.60 5.64
C THR A 361 20.18 7.62 4.10
N PRO A 362 20.26 6.46 3.41
CA PRO A 362 20.31 6.42 1.96
C PRO A 362 19.02 6.97 1.34
N LEU A 363 19.19 7.77 0.28
CA LEU A 363 18.10 8.28 -0.56
C LEU A 363 18.06 7.56 -1.91
N GLY A 364 19.22 7.28 -2.48
CA GLY A 364 19.36 6.58 -3.74
C GLY A 364 20.78 6.66 -4.28
N SER A 365 21.13 5.79 -5.22
CA SER A 365 22.43 5.76 -5.87
C SER A 365 22.35 5.25 -7.30
N SER A 366 23.36 5.60 -8.11
CA SER A 366 23.54 5.03 -9.45
C SER A 366 25.02 5.03 -9.80
N ASP A 367 25.47 3.92 -10.37
CA ASP A 367 26.83 3.81 -10.91
C ASP A 367 26.92 4.33 -12.35
N ASP A 368 25.78 4.53 -13.03
CA ASP A 368 25.72 4.93 -14.45
C ASP A 368 24.42 5.70 -14.73
N PHE A 369 24.42 6.99 -14.35
CA PHE A 369 23.25 7.86 -14.53
C PHE A 369 23.55 8.90 -15.60
N GLU A 370 22.69 8.96 -16.62
CA GLU A 370 22.76 9.94 -17.70
C GLU A 370 21.72 11.03 -17.57
N ALA A 371 22.12 12.28 -17.73
CA ALA A 371 21.22 13.44 -17.70
C ALA A 371 21.69 14.49 -18.69
N ASN A 372 20.74 15.34 -19.15
CA ASN A 372 21.08 16.50 -19.94
C ASN A 372 21.37 17.69 -19.01
N TYR A 373 22.61 18.17 -19.03
CA TYR A 373 23.02 19.29 -18.20
C TYR A 373 22.38 20.60 -18.68
N GLY A 374 21.72 21.32 -17.79
CA GLY A 374 21.13 22.63 -18.06
C GLY A 374 19.71 22.62 -18.64
N ASP A 375 19.01 21.46 -18.64
CA ASP A 375 17.61 21.35 -19.07
C ASP A 375 16.61 21.40 -17.89
N GLY A 376 17.11 21.43 -16.64
CA GLY A 376 16.31 21.49 -15.42
C GLY A 376 15.71 20.14 -15.00
N SER A 377 16.15 19.03 -15.57
CA SER A 377 15.74 17.68 -15.17
C SER A 377 16.38 17.22 -13.86
N LEU A 378 17.49 17.83 -13.47
CA LEU A 378 18.19 17.56 -12.21
C LEU A 378 17.71 18.50 -11.10
N LEU A 379 17.98 18.10 -9.84
CA LEU A 379 17.86 19.02 -8.70
C LEU A 379 18.76 20.25 -8.93
N LYS A 380 18.26 21.43 -8.61
CA LYS A 380 18.97 22.70 -8.87
C LYS A 380 20.41 22.69 -8.33
N GLY A 381 20.59 22.23 -7.08
CA GLY A 381 21.91 22.17 -6.47
C GLY A 381 22.81 21.11 -7.08
N LEU A 382 22.26 19.98 -7.50
CA LEU A 382 23.02 18.93 -8.18
C LEU A 382 23.49 19.41 -9.57
N GLU A 383 22.59 20.03 -10.34
CA GLU A 383 22.93 20.60 -11.65
C GLU A 383 24.03 21.67 -11.53
N GLU A 384 23.88 22.58 -10.57
CA GLU A 384 24.89 23.60 -10.27
C GLU A 384 26.24 22.96 -9.88
N GLY A 385 26.21 21.94 -9.01
CA GLY A 385 27.42 21.23 -8.57
C GLY A 385 28.13 20.53 -9.71
N ILE A 386 27.41 19.83 -10.59
CA ILE A 386 27.99 19.18 -11.79
C ILE A 386 28.67 20.23 -12.68
N GLY A 387 28.08 21.42 -12.81
CA GLY A 387 28.67 22.52 -13.56
C GLY A 387 29.99 23.04 -13.04
N LEU A 388 30.35 22.77 -11.78
CA LEU A 388 31.65 23.11 -11.17
C LEU A 388 32.72 22.01 -11.35
N MET A 389 32.31 20.85 -11.93
CA MET A 389 33.20 19.70 -12.07
C MET A 389 33.88 19.64 -13.43
N HIS A 390 35.04 18.98 -13.45
CA HIS A 390 35.73 18.49 -14.66
C HIS A 390 35.54 16.99 -14.79
N VAL A 391 35.56 16.46 -16.01
CA VAL A 391 35.50 15.00 -16.24
C VAL A 391 36.58 14.29 -15.43
N GLY A 392 36.21 13.25 -14.71
CA GLY A 392 37.04 12.47 -13.79
C GLY A 392 37.11 13.02 -12.37
N GLU A 393 36.55 14.20 -12.08
CA GLU A 393 36.50 14.72 -10.71
C GLU A 393 35.46 13.99 -9.84
N LYS A 394 35.76 13.99 -8.53
CA LYS A 394 34.82 13.54 -7.48
C LYS A 394 34.59 14.69 -6.51
N ALA A 395 33.33 14.91 -6.18
CA ALA A 395 32.93 15.96 -5.26
C ALA A 395 31.78 15.49 -4.35
N ARG A 396 31.77 16.00 -3.13
CA ARG A 396 30.64 15.97 -2.24
C ARG A 396 29.92 17.30 -2.34
N PHE A 397 28.61 17.25 -2.63
CA PHE A 397 27.73 18.39 -2.61
C PHE A 397 26.77 18.29 -1.42
N VAL A 398 26.60 19.37 -0.69
CA VAL A 398 25.62 19.49 0.39
C VAL A 398 24.58 20.51 -0.05
N LEU A 399 23.39 20.01 -0.37
CA LEU A 399 22.31 20.79 -0.91
C LEU A 399 21.36 21.22 0.21
N PRO A 400 21.19 22.52 0.46
CA PRO A 400 20.08 22.97 1.31
C PRO A 400 18.75 22.63 0.62
N TYR A 401 17.70 22.45 1.41
CA TYR A 401 16.39 21.99 0.92
C TYR A 401 15.85 22.80 -0.28
N TYR A 402 16.11 24.12 -0.34
CA TYR A 402 15.64 24.98 -1.42
C TYR A 402 16.39 24.80 -2.75
N LEU A 403 17.54 24.14 -2.73
CA LEU A 403 18.26 23.64 -3.92
C LEU A 403 18.01 22.17 -4.21
N ALA A 404 17.23 21.49 -3.36
CA ALA A 404 16.80 20.10 -3.47
C ALA A 404 15.31 20.02 -3.83
N TYR A 405 14.48 19.36 -3.01
CA TYR A 405 13.05 19.17 -3.28
C TYR A 405 12.14 20.30 -2.74
N GLY A 406 12.69 21.25 -1.99
CA GLY A 406 11.99 22.43 -1.49
C GLY A 406 11.29 22.22 -0.15
N GLU A 407 10.25 23.01 0.09
CA GLU A 407 9.55 23.12 1.38
C GLU A 407 8.49 22.04 1.61
N HIS A 408 7.98 21.46 0.54
CA HIS A 408 6.90 20.47 0.60
C HIS A 408 7.42 19.05 0.46
N PRO A 409 6.74 18.06 1.05
CA PRO A 409 7.10 16.65 0.86
C PRO A 409 7.04 16.25 -0.62
N TYR A 410 7.97 15.39 -1.04
CA TYR A 410 8.03 14.79 -2.36
C TYR A 410 8.19 13.27 -2.25
N GLY A 411 7.14 12.51 -2.55
CA GLY A 411 7.11 11.07 -2.31
C GLY A 411 7.38 10.75 -0.84
N ASN A 412 8.44 9.98 -0.58
CA ASN A 412 8.88 9.63 0.79
C ASN A 412 9.88 10.64 1.39
N ILE A 413 10.20 11.72 0.69
CA ILE A 413 11.14 12.74 1.15
C ILE A 413 10.37 13.81 1.92
N PRO A 414 10.65 14.04 3.22
CA PRO A 414 10.02 15.10 3.98
C PRO A 414 10.29 16.49 3.40
N GLY A 415 9.38 17.43 3.63
CA GLY A 415 9.63 18.83 3.29
C GLY A 415 10.84 19.39 4.01
N CYS A 416 11.51 20.36 3.43
CA CYS A 416 12.73 20.99 3.94
C CYS A 416 13.91 20.02 4.16
N SER A 417 13.96 18.89 3.45
CA SER A 417 15.08 17.94 3.54
C SER A 417 16.34 18.47 2.87
N ASN A 418 17.40 18.62 3.64
CA ASN A 418 18.75 18.89 3.14
C ASN A 418 19.41 17.56 2.73
N LEU A 419 20.17 17.57 1.63
CA LEU A 419 20.72 16.37 1.02
C LEU A 419 22.23 16.43 0.84
N VAL A 420 22.85 15.26 0.83
CA VAL A 420 24.26 15.08 0.49
C VAL A 420 24.34 14.22 -0.76
N PHE A 421 25.13 14.65 -1.74
CA PHE A 421 25.45 13.90 -2.94
C PHE A 421 26.96 13.73 -3.05
N ASP A 422 27.42 12.49 -3.07
CA ASP A 422 28.77 12.14 -3.49
C ASP A 422 28.73 11.82 -4.98
N VAL A 423 29.39 12.63 -5.80
CA VAL A 423 29.28 12.59 -7.27
C VAL A 423 30.62 12.39 -7.91
N GLU A 424 30.68 11.53 -8.94
CA GLU A 424 31.79 11.41 -9.88
C GLU A 424 31.28 11.77 -11.28
N LEU A 425 31.90 12.76 -11.94
CA LEU A 425 31.61 13.10 -13.33
C LEU A 425 32.46 12.21 -14.25
N ILE A 426 31.81 11.21 -14.85
CA ILE A 426 32.46 10.17 -15.65
C ILE A 426 32.76 10.66 -17.07
N GLU A 427 31.76 11.27 -17.73
CA GLU A 427 31.84 11.59 -19.15
C GLU A 427 30.92 12.77 -19.50
N ILE A 428 31.27 13.49 -20.55
CA ILE A 428 30.46 14.50 -21.23
C ILE A 428 30.31 14.05 -22.70
N LYS A 429 29.07 13.94 -23.19
CA LYS A 429 28.73 13.55 -24.57
C LYS A 429 28.22 14.73 -25.38
#